data_d464aa49d430568a559ce9f457b8369c
#
_entry.id   d464aa49d430568a559ce9f457b8369c
#
_cell.length_a   1.000
_cell.length_b   1.000
_cell.length_c   1.000
_cell.angle_alpha   90.00
_cell.angle_beta   90.00
_cell.angle_gamma   90.00
#
_symmetry.space_group_name_H-M   'P 1'
#
loop_
_entity.id
_entity.type
_entity.pdbx_description
1 polymer ?
#
loop_
_entity_poly.entity_id
_entity_poly.type
_entity_poly.pdbx_seq_one_letter_code
_entity_poly.pdbx_strand_id
1 'polypeptide(L)'
;TTMDGKAITFGDMPALTYTDGLLVLHKGKVIYEKYFGAGNAHTPHIAFSVTKSFVGTLAAVLAAQGKLDPNAQVVKYVPELKDSAYGDATVREVMDMTIAVKYSENYSDPKAEIFDYARAGGMIPLPPNYSGPRTFYEFLAKLQKEGEHGKVFAYKTPNAEVLAWIVARASGQSMADLLSKEIWQKLGAENDAYFMVDSIGTSSGGGGLNTTLRDLARFGEMIRNKGKFNGQQVIPEAAALEVAKGGDKAKFAPAGYKTLPGWSYHDMWWHTENADG
;
A
#
# COMPACT_ATOMS: atom_id res chain seq x y z
N THR A 1 10.21 16.37 -18.11
CA THR A 1 11.53 15.79 -18.40
C THR A 1 11.60 14.38 -17.88
N THR A 2 12.36 13.51 -18.53
CA THR A 2 12.71 12.16 -18.07
C THR A 2 13.70 12.23 -16.88
N MET A 3 13.93 11.10 -16.20
CA MET A 3 14.87 11.04 -15.06
C MET A 3 16.32 11.41 -15.44
N ASP A 4 16.71 11.21 -16.71
CA ASP A 4 17.98 11.62 -17.28
C ASP A 4 18.00 13.08 -17.81
N GLY A 5 16.93 13.84 -17.54
CA GLY A 5 16.82 15.26 -17.87
C GLY A 5 16.38 15.57 -19.31
N LYS A 6 16.05 14.57 -20.13
CA LYS A 6 15.60 14.78 -21.51
C LYS A 6 14.19 15.41 -21.51
N ALA A 7 13.99 16.47 -22.30
CA ALA A 7 12.69 17.07 -22.51
C ALA A 7 11.78 16.11 -23.29
N ILE A 8 10.54 15.95 -22.81
CA ILE A 8 9.49 15.17 -23.48
C ILE A 8 8.21 16.00 -23.55
N THR A 9 7.38 15.75 -24.53
CA THR A 9 6.03 16.31 -24.59
C THR A 9 5.05 15.44 -23.78
N PHE A 10 3.89 16.00 -23.45
CA PHE A 10 2.80 15.22 -22.85
C PHE A 10 2.34 14.08 -23.77
N GLY A 11 2.42 14.26 -25.10
CA GLY A 11 2.07 13.24 -26.07
C GLY A 11 3.03 12.05 -26.10
N ASP A 12 4.33 12.29 -25.79
CA ASP A 12 5.35 11.23 -25.77
C ASP A 12 5.30 10.39 -24.48
N MET A 13 4.79 10.98 -23.39
CA MET A 13 4.83 10.38 -22.06
C MET A 13 4.21 8.99 -22.00
N PRO A 14 3.00 8.73 -22.55
CA PRO A 14 2.36 7.42 -22.40
C PRO A 14 3.19 6.26 -22.96
N ALA A 15 3.80 6.46 -24.12
CA ALA A 15 4.63 5.43 -24.74
C ALA A 15 5.94 5.21 -23.98
N LEU A 16 6.57 6.28 -23.49
CA LEU A 16 7.83 6.23 -22.74
C LEU A 16 7.68 5.63 -21.35
N THR A 17 6.50 5.75 -20.74
CA THR A 17 6.21 5.27 -19.39
C THR A 17 5.34 4.01 -19.37
N TYR A 18 5.06 3.42 -20.53
CA TYR A 18 4.17 2.24 -20.68
C TYR A 18 2.81 2.46 -19.99
N THR A 19 2.24 3.68 -20.14
CA THR A 19 0.98 4.07 -19.51
C THR A 19 -0.19 3.39 -20.18
N ASP A 20 -1.00 2.63 -19.43
CA ASP A 20 -2.22 1.97 -19.92
C ASP A 20 -3.46 2.86 -19.81
N GLY A 21 -3.46 3.81 -18.90
CA GLY A 21 -4.55 4.76 -18.71
C GLY A 21 -4.12 6.01 -17.96
N LEU A 22 -4.72 7.14 -18.31
CA LEU A 22 -4.51 8.42 -17.64
C LEU A 22 -5.84 9.12 -17.43
N LEU A 23 -6.10 9.50 -16.18
CA LEU A 23 -7.27 10.26 -15.79
C LEU A 23 -6.82 11.45 -14.94
N VAL A 24 -7.34 12.65 -15.27
CA VAL A 24 -7.07 13.88 -14.54
C VAL A 24 -8.37 14.44 -13.99
N LEU A 25 -8.38 14.69 -12.69
CA LEU A 25 -9.45 15.38 -11.99
C LEU A 25 -9.04 16.83 -11.70
N HIS A 26 -9.96 17.75 -11.91
CA HIS A 26 -9.83 19.13 -11.44
C HIS A 26 -11.12 19.55 -10.73
N LYS A 27 -11.01 19.91 -9.46
CA LYS A 27 -12.16 20.28 -8.60
C LYS A 27 -13.30 19.24 -8.66
N GLY A 28 -12.92 17.94 -8.59
CA GLY A 28 -13.87 16.83 -8.61
C GLY A 28 -14.47 16.47 -9.97
N LYS A 29 -14.03 17.14 -11.05
CA LYS A 29 -14.50 16.85 -12.41
C LYS A 29 -13.40 16.22 -13.24
N VAL A 30 -13.73 15.19 -14.01
CA VAL A 30 -12.82 14.60 -15.00
C VAL A 30 -12.62 15.61 -16.12
N ILE A 31 -11.39 16.08 -16.31
CA ILE A 31 -11.01 17.00 -17.39
C ILE A 31 -10.21 16.31 -18.49
N TYR A 32 -9.68 15.13 -18.19
CA TYR A 32 -8.98 14.29 -19.16
C TYR A 32 -9.12 12.84 -18.77
N GLU A 33 -9.41 11.97 -19.73
CA GLU A 33 -9.44 10.53 -19.57
C GLU A 33 -9.04 9.89 -20.89
N LYS A 34 -8.02 9.03 -20.87
CA LYS A 34 -7.55 8.32 -22.04
C LYS A 34 -6.96 6.98 -21.65
N TYR A 35 -7.20 5.98 -22.48
CA TYR A 35 -6.68 4.62 -22.36
C TYR A 35 -5.77 4.32 -23.53
N PHE A 36 -4.76 3.48 -23.32
CA PHE A 36 -3.76 3.09 -24.29
C PHE A 36 -3.68 1.57 -24.35
N GLY A 37 -3.18 1.02 -25.46
CA GLY A 37 -3.11 -0.43 -25.65
C GLY A 37 -4.49 -1.08 -25.65
N ALA A 38 -4.64 -2.18 -24.91
CA ALA A 38 -5.89 -2.95 -24.80
C ALA A 38 -6.80 -2.50 -23.65
N GLY A 39 -6.38 -1.49 -22.83
CA GLY A 39 -7.14 -1.00 -21.69
C GLY A 39 -8.36 -0.17 -22.07
N ASN A 40 -9.37 -0.15 -21.20
CA ASN A 40 -10.56 0.69 -21.30
C ASN A 40 -11.10 1.03 -19.89
N ALA A 41 -12.19 1.79 -19.82
CA ALA A 41 -12.78 2.27 -18.57
C ALA A 41 -13.20 1.15 -17.59
N HIS A 42 -13.41 -0.05 -18.08
CA HIS A 42 -13.87 -1.22 -17.30
C HIS A 42 -12.79 -2.28 -17.10
N THR A 43 -11.59 -2.05 -17.64
CA THR A 43 -10.48 -3.01 -17.48
C THR A 43 -9.87 -2.86 -16.09
N PRO A 44 -9.97 -3.87 -15.20
CA PRO A 44 -9.22 -3.86 -13.96
C PRO A 44 -7.73 -3.92 -14.26
N HIS A 45 -6.97 -3.09 -13.58
CA HIS A 45 -5.52 -3.07 -13.64
C HIS A 45 -4.95 -3.33 -12.26
N ILE A 46 -3.85 -4.07 -12.17
CA ILE A 46 -3.17 -4.27 -10.89
C ILE A 46 -2.64 -2.95 -10.36
N ALA A 47 -3.04 -2.60 -9.15
CA ALA A 47 -2.63 -1.35 -8.50
C ALA A 47 -1.21 -1.43 -7.91
N PHE A 48 -0.59 -2.63 -7.92
CA PHE A 48 0.70 -2.84 -7.27
C PHE A 48 0.76 -2.14 -5.91
N SER A 49 1.82 -1.40 -5.64
CA SER A 49 2.05 -0.77 -4.34
C SER A 49 1.04 0.31 -3.94
N VAL A 50 0.17 0.78 -4.84
CA VAL A 50 -0.96 1.62 -4.43
C VAL A 50 -1.93 0.85 -3.53
N THR A 51 -1.96 -0.49 -3.59
CA THR A 51 -2.64 -1.37 -2.64
C THR A 51 -2.31 -1.02 -1.19
N LYS A 52 -1.06 -0.69 -0.89
CA LYS A 52 -0.60 -0.33 0.46
C LYS A 52 -1.37 0.87 1.03
N SER A 53 -1.69 1.85 0.18
CA SER A 53 -2.48 3.02 0.60
C SER A 53 -3.92 2.65 0.97
N PHE A 54 -4.51 1.65 0.34
CA PHE A 54 -5.80 1.10 0.77
C PHE A 54 -5.70 0.40 2.13
N VAL A 55 -4.65 -0.40 2.33
CA VAL A 55 -4.41 -1.08 3.61
C VAL A 55 -4.17 -0.06 4.74
N GLY A 56 -3.33 0.96 4.51
CA GLY A 56 -3.10 2.05 5.46
C GLY A 56 -4.36 2.84 5.79
N THR A 57 -5.17 3.15 4.77
CA THR A 57 -6.46 3.82 4.96
C THR A 57 -7.42 2.98 5.80
N LEU A 58 -7.51 1.66 5.56
CA LEU A 58 -8.33 0.76 6.39
C LEU A 58 -7.84 0.68 7.83
N ALA A 59 -6.52 0.68 8.04
CA ALA A 59 -5.93 0.74 9.38
C ALA A 59 -6.31 2.06 10.10
N ALA A 60 -6.23 3.20 9.41
CA ALA A 60 -6.65 4.49 9.95
C ALA A 60 -8.17 4.53 10.25
N VAL A 61 -9.00 3.91 9.41
CA VAL A 61 -10.45 3.75 9.66
C VAL A 61 -10.69 2.96 10.94
N LEU A 62 -10.03 1.82 11.10
CA LEU A 62 -10.16 1.00 12.31
C LEU A 62 -9.63 1.72 13.55
N ALA A 63 -8.57 2.51 13.42
CA ALA A 63 -8.06 3.34 14.52
C ALA A 63 -9.07 4.42 14.92
N ALA A 64 -9.67 5.13 13.96
CA ALA A 64 -10.71 6.11 14.20
C ALA A 64 -11.98 5.49 14.83
N GLN A 65 -12.24 4.21 14.57
CA GLN A 65 -13.34 3.44 15.19
C GLN A 65 -12.97 2.84 16.56
N GLY A 66 -11.73 3.06 17.05
CA GLY A 66 -11.24 2.49 18.31
C GLY A 66 -10.99 0.96 18.28
N LYS A 67 -10.98 0.34 17.10
CA LYS A 67 -10.75 -1.11 16.91
C LYS A 67 -9.27 -1.47 16.75
N LEU A 68 -8.45 -0.52 16.35
CA LEU A 68 -7.00 -0.65 16.20
C LEU A 68 -6.33 0.44 17.01
N ASP A 69 -5.32 0.07 17.80
CA ASP A 69 -4.44 0.99 18.51
C ASP A 69 -3.07 1.03 17.82
N PRO A 70 -2.74 2.13 17.11
CA PRO A 70 -1.45 2.25 16.44
C PRO A 70 -0.23 2.17 17.38
N ASN A 71 -0.40 2.47 18.67
CA ASN A 71 0.68 2.41 19.64
C ASN A 71 0.84 1.02 20.27
N ALA A 72 -0.08 0.10 20.03
CA ALA A 72 0.03 -1.27 20.52
C ALA A 72 1.14 -2.03 19.79
N GLN A 73 1.72 -3.02 20.45
CA GLN A 73 2.63 -3.95 19.81
C GLN A 73 1.91 -4.82 18.78
N VAL A 74 2.60 -5.15 17.69
CA VAL A 74 2.11 -6.03 16.61
C VAL A 74 1.59 -7.35 17.17
N VAL A 75 2.29 -7.93 18.14
CA VAL A 75 1.94 -9.23 18.76
C VAL A 75 0.63 -9.23 19.53
N LYS A 76 0.07 -8.06 19.85
CA LYS A 76 -1.29 -7.94 20.39
C LYS A 76 -2.34 -8.44 19.41
N TYR A 77 -2.14 -8.22 18.12
CA TYR A 77 -3.05 -8.60 17.05
C TYR A 77 -2.60 -9.88 16.35
N VAL A 78 -1.29 -10.07 16.20
CA VAL A 78 -0.67 -11.20 15.49
C VAL A 78 0.41 -11.83 16.37
N PRO A 79 0.03 -12.62 17.39
CA PRO A 79 0.98 -13.25 18.31
C PRO A 79 1.92 -14.24 17.62
N GLU A 80 1.57 -14.71 16.42
CA GLU A 80 2.41 -15.58 15.59
C GLU A 80 3.73 -14.92 15.17
N LEU A 81 3.80 -13.60 15.21
CA LEU A 81 4.99 -12.82 14.84
C LEU A 81 5.96 -12.57 16.02
N LYS A 82 5.72 -13.14 17.20
CA LYS A 82 6.52 -12.88 18.41
C LYS A 82 8.02 -13.16 18.24
N ASP A 83 8.37 -14.17 17.47
CA ASP A 83 9.76 -14.61 17.25
C ASP A 83 10.34 -14.08 15.92
N SER A 84 9.64 -13.17 15.25
CA SER A 84 10.04 -12.53 14.00
C SER A 84 10.58 -11.11 14.22
N ALA A 85 10.95 -10.45 13.11
CA ALA A 85 11.35 -9.04 13.12
C ALA A 85 10.27 -8.09 13.68
N TYR A 86 9.03 -8.54 13.81
CA TYR A 86 7.89 -7.74 14.26
C TYR A 86 7.52 -7.98 15.74
N GLY A 87 8.24 -8.84 16.44
CA GLY A 87 7.90 -9.28 17.79
C GLY A 87 7.84 -8.17 18.84
N ASP A 88 8.70 -7.17 18.73
CA ASP A 88 8.78 -6.01 19.63
C ASP A 88 8.39 -4.69 18.93
N ALA A 89 7.87 -4.75 17.70
CA ALA A 89 7.45 -3.60 16.93
C ALA A 89 6.05 -3.11 17.33
N THR A 90 5.80 -1.82 17.14
CA THR A 90 4.46 -1.23 17.24
C THR A 90 3.76 -1.23 15.88
N VAL A 91 2.43 -1.17 15.89
CA VAL A 91 1.62 -1.03 14.68
C VAL A 91 1.97 0.26 13.95
N ARG A 92 2.24 1.37 14.66
CA ARG A 92 2.66 2.65 14.08
C ARG A 92 3.96 2.52 13.28
N GLU A 93 4.94 1.82 13.81
CA GLU A 93 6.21 1.58 13.10
C GLU A 93 6.01 0.77 11.83
N VAL A 94 5.04 -0.17 11.83
CA VAL A 94 4.63 -0.89 10.60
C VAL A 94 3.97 0.05 9.60
N MET A 95 2.99 0.87 10.04
CA MET A 95 2.25 1.81 9.19
C MET A 95 3.17 2.85 8.54
N ASP A 96 4.20 3.28 9.25
CA ASP A 96 5.15 4.31 8.81
C ASP A 96 6.41 3.70 8.13
N MET A 97 6.45 2.38 7.94
CA MET A 97 7.59 1.65 7.35
C MET A 97 8.93 1.98 8.01
N THR A 98 8.94 2.04 9.34
CA THR A 98 10.16 2.25 10.14
C THR A 98 10.64 0.96 10.85
N ILE A 99 10.24 -0.18 10.34
CA ILE A 99 10.66 -1.49 10.87
C ILE A 99 12.06 -1.84 10.40
N ALA A 100 12.93 -2.16 11.36
CA ALA A 100 14.27 -2.67 11.11
C ALA A 100 14.22 -4.18 10.81
N VAL A 101 13.69 -4.55 9.66
CA VAL A 101 13.63 -5.93 9.17
C VAL A 101 14.73 -6.18 8.14
N LYS A 102 15.40 -7.31 8.24
CA LYS A 102 16.34 -7.77 7.21
C LYS A 102 15.56 -8.23 6.00
N TYR A 103 15.57 -7.41 4.95
CA TYR A 103 14.81 -7.65 3.73
C TYR A 103 15.31 -6.74 2.62
N SER A 104 15.51 -7.30 1.43
CA SER A 104 15.94 -6.58 0.24
C SER A 104 14.86 -6.62 -0.84
N GLU A 105 14.55 -5.47 -1.43
CA GLU A 105 13.73 -5.32 -2.63
C GLU A 105 14.58 -4.97 -3.85
N ASN A 106 15.83 -5.43 -3.90
CA ASN A 106 16.67 -5.27 -5.08
C ASN A 106 16.23 -6.24 -6.18
N TYR A 107 15.39 -5.78 -7.09
CA TYR A 107 14.87 -6.57 -8.23
C TYR A 107 15.96 -6.99 -9.22
N SER A 108 17.16 -6.43 -9.15
CA SER A 108 18.30 -6.81 -9.97
C SER A 108 19.15 -7.93 -9.35
N ASP A 109 18.89 -8.29 -8.08
CA ASP A 109 19.56 -9.38 -7.38
C ASP A 109 18.61 -10.58 -7.25
N PRO A 110 18.82 -11.69 -7.98
CA PRO A 110 17.95 -12.86 -7.93
C PRO A 110 17.92 -13.57 -6.56
N LYS A 111 18.81 -13.20 -5.63
CA LYS A 111 18.87 -13.71 -4.26
C LYS A 111 18.15 -12.80 -3.25
N ALA A 112 17.64 -11.65 -3.69
CA ALA A 112 16.90 -10.75 -2.80
C ALA A 112 15.63 -11.40 -2.27
N GLU A 113 15.28 -11.12 -1.02
CA GLU A 113 14.14 -11.73 -0.32
C GLU A 113 12.79 -11.36 -0.95
N ILE A 114 12.72 -10.33 -1.81
CA ILE A 114 11.51 -10.02 -2.61
C ILE A 114 11.07 -11.21 -3.48
N PHE A 115 12.02 -12.04 -3.95
CA PHE A 115 11.67 -13.23 -4.74
C PHE A 115 11.13 -14.37 -3.87
N ASP A 116 11.57 -14.50 -2.61
CA ASP A 116 10.96 -15.44 -1.67
C ASP A 116 9.56 -14.98 -1.26
N TYR A 117 9.36 -13.68 -1.06
CA TYR A 117 8.04 -13.10 -0.88
C TYR A 117 7.13 -13.39 -2.09
N ALA A 118 7.62 -13.18 -3.31
CA ALA A 118 6.84 -13.43 -4.51
C ALA A 118 6.48 -14.94 -4.67
N ARG A 119 7.37 -15.85 -4.26
CA ARG A 119 7.10 -17.29 -4.21
C ARG A 119 6.04 -17.62 -3.17
N ALA A 120 6.17 -17.07 -1.96
CA ALA A 120 5.21 -17.29 -0.87
C ALA A 120 3.80 -16.81 -1.27
N GLY A 121 3.71 -15.70 -2.00
CA GLY A 121 2.45 -15.15 -2.52
C GLY A 121 1.92 -15.82 -3.80
N GLY A 122 2.61 -16.84 -4.34
CA GLY A 122 2.20 -17.52 -5.57
C GLY A 122 2.36 -16.67 -6.85
N MET A 123 3.11 -15.56 -6.78
CA MET A 123 3.30 -14.64 -7.92
C MET A 123 4.30 -15.17 -8.95
N ILE A 124 5.23 -16.01 -8.51
CA ILE A 124 6.21 -16.69 -9.36
C ILE A 124 6.26 -18.20 -9.06
N PRO A 125 6.60 -19.04 -10.04
CA PRO A 125 6.65 -20.49 -9.86
C PRO A 125 7.65 -20.90 -8.78
N LEU A 126 7.32 -21.96 -8.04
CA LEU A 126 8.22 -22.59 -7.09
C LEU A 126 9.27 -23.42 -7.85
N PRO A 127 10.58 -23.29 -7.50
CA PRO A 127 11.60 -24.18 -8.05
C PRO A 127 11.36 -25.64 -7.64
N PRO A 128 11.91 -26.62 -8.39
CA PRO A 128 11.92 -28.03 -7.95
C PRO A 128 12.51 -28.14 -6.53
N ASN A 129 11.88 -28.97 -5.68
CA ASN A 129 12.30 -29.21 -4.28
C ASN A 129 12.34 -27.96 -3.39
N TYR A 130 11.53 -26.93 -3.70
CA TYR A 130 11.43 -25.72 -2.88
C TYR A 130 10.95 -26.06 -1.46
N SER A 131 11.75 -25.69 -0.45
CA SER A 131 11.47 -25.89 0.97
C SER A 131 11.20 -24.58 1.73
N GLY A 132 11.13 -23.46 1.02
CA GLY A 132 10.84 -22.14 1.60
C GLY A 132 9.36 -21.92 1.92
N PRO A 133 9.00 -20.70 2.37
CA PRO A 133 7.62 -20.30 2.68
C PRO A 133 6.71 -20.42 1.46
N ARG A 134 5.47 -20.90 1.67
CA ARG A 134 4.45 -21.05 0.62
C ARG A 134 3.23 -20.17 0.84
N THR A 135 3.21 -19.42 1.93
CA THR A 135 2.17 -18.44 2.26
C THR A 135 2.82 -17.15 2.76
N PHE A 136 2.09 -16.04 2.68
CA PHE A 136 2.57 -14.78 3.25
C PHE A 136 2.85 -14.92 4.74
N TYR A 137 2.00 -15.61 5.49
CA TYR A 137 2.16 -15.76 6.94
C TYR A 137 3.42 -16.57 7.31
N GLU A 138 3.71 -17.66 6.58
CA GLU A 138 4.96 -18.40 6.77
C GLU A 138 6.19 -17.57 6.45
N PHE A 139 6.12 -16.72 5.43
CA PHE A 139 7.21 -15.83 5.05
C PHE A 139 7.46 -14.77 6.13
N LEU A 140 6.41 -14.07 6.57
CA LEU A 140 6.50 -13.01 7.56
C LEU A 140 7.04 -13.50 8.92
N ALA A 141 6.63 -14.69 9.36
CA ALA A 141 7.08 -15.29 10.60
C ALA A 141 8.57 -15.66 10.62
N LYS A 142 9.21 -15.76 9.44
CA LYS A 142 10.65 -16.09 9.31
C LYS A 142 11.55 -14.87 9.19
N LEU A 143 10.99 -13.68 8.99
CA LEU A 143 11.78 -12.47 8.82
C LEU A 143 12.52 -12.10 10.11
N GLN A 144 13.79 -11.75 9.95
CA GLN A 144 14.69 -11.45 11.07
C GLN A 144 14.86 -9.95 11.26
N LYS A 145 15.03 -9.52 12.49
CA LYS A 145 15.31 -8.14 12.85
C LYS A 145 16.75 -7.76 12.53
N GLU A 146 16.95 -6.52 12.04
CA GLU A 146 18.25 -5.94 11.73
C GLU A 146 18.28 -4.47 12.17
N GLY A 147 18.70 -4.19 13.39
CA GLY A 147 18.77 -2.84 13.97
C GLY A 147 17.59 -2.51 14.90
N GLU A 148 17.29 -1.21 15.04
CA GLU A 148 16.25 -0.67 15.92
C GLU A 148 15.07 -0.14 15.10
N HIS A 149 13.85 -0.48 15.53
CA HIS A 149 12.62 0.07 14.95
C HIS A 149 12.48 1.58 15.20
N GLY A 150 11.68 2.24 14.38
CA GLY A 150 11.31 3.63 14.56
C GLY A 150 12.38 4.67 14.24
N LYS A 151 13.56 4.29 13.77
CA LYS A 151 14.69 5.21 13.53
C LYS A 151 14.71 5.79 12.12
N VAL A 152 14.55 4.97 11.10
CA VAL A 152 14.69 5.34 9.69
C VAL A 152 13.55 4.72 8.89
N PHE A 153 13.01 5.49 7.97
CA PHE A 153 12.10 4.97 6.95
C PHE A 153 12.85 4.02 6.02
N ALA A 154 12.27 2.85 5.80
CA ALA A 154 12.77 1.90 4.81
C ALA A 154 11.57 1.25 4.11
N TYR A 155 11.39 1.55 2.84
CA TYR A 155 10.31 0.97 2.05
C TYR A 155 10.54 -0.52 1.87
N LYS A 156 9.71 -1.33 2.54
CA LYS A 156 9.81 -2.81 2.54
C LYS A 156 8.40 -3.39 2.50
N THR A 157 8.07 -4.06 1.42
CA THR A 157 6.73 -4.64 1.15
C THR A 157 6.17 -5.52 2.26
N PRO A 158 6.97 -6.35 2.99
CA PRO A 158 6.45 -7.13 4.10
C PRO A 158 5.70 -6.33 5.18
N ASN A 159 6.05 -5.06 5.38
CA ASN A 159 5.33 -4.21 6.33
C ASN A 159 3.85 -4.06 5.97
N ALA A 160 3.54 -3.96 4.68
CA ALA A 160 2.15 -3.86 4.23
C ALA A 160 1.38 -5.19 4.38
N GLU A 161 2.05 -6.32 4.21
CA GLU A 161 1.43 -7.63 4.48
C GLU A 161 1.17 -7.83 5.98
N VAL A 162 2.11 -7.43 6.85
CA VAL A 162 1.90 -7.45 8.30
C VAL A 162 0.74 -6.53 8.69
N LEU A 163 0.66 -5.31 8.11
CA LEU A 163 -0.46 -4.41 8.38
C LEU A 163 -1.79 -4.99 7.91
N ALA A 164 -1.83 -5.64 6.73
CA ALA A 164 -3.03 -6.32 6.25
C ALA A 164 -3.47 -7.44 7.20
N TRP A 165 -2.52 -8.20 7.74
CA TRP A 165 -2.81 -9.24 8.74
C TRP A 165 -3.37 -8.63 10.05
N ILE A 166 -2.74 -7.55 10.55
CA ILE A 166 -3.22 -6.81 11.73
C ILE A 166 -4.64 -6.29 11.50
N VAL A 167 -4.91 -5.67 10.35
CA VAL A 167 -6.22 -5.12 9.97
C VAL A 167 -7.30 -6.21 9.92
N ALA A 168 -6.99 -7.36 9.32
CA ALA A 168 -7.90 -8.51 9.28
C ALA A 168 -8.20 -9.04 10.69
N ARG A 169 -7.19 -9.16 11.56
CA ARG A 169 -7.37 -9.60 12.96
C ARG A 169 -8.13 -8.60 13.81
N ALA A 170 -7.83 -7.31 13.68
CA ALA A 170 -8.50 -6.24 14.44
C ALA A 170 -9.97 -6.08 14.04
N SER A 171 -10.30 -6.33 12.78
CA SER A 171 -11.68 -6.23 12.26
C SER A 171 -12.48 -7.54 12.39
N GLY A 172 -11.80 -8.68 12.46
CA GLY A 172 -12.41 -10.01 12.35
C GLY A 172 -12.97 -10.32 10.95
N GLN A 173 -12.52 -9.59 9.91
CA GLN A 173 -12.99 -9.72 8.53
C GLN A 173 -11.80 -9.95 7.57
N SER A 174 -12.05 -10.55 6.40
CA SER A 174 -11.05 -10.56 5.34
C SER A 174 -10.77 -9.13 4.83
N MET A 175 -9.60 -8.91 4.22
CA MET A 175 -9.27 -7.62 3.62
C MET A 175 -10.28 -7.21 2.55
N ALA A 176 -10.78 -8.17 1.75
CA ALA A 176 -11.76 -7.92 0.71
C ALA A 176 -13.11 -7.49 1.28
N ASP A 177 -13.63 -8.21 2.30
CA ASP A 177 -14.88 -7.87 2.96
C ASP A 177 -14.80 -6.51 3.66
N LEU A 178 -13.68 -6.25 4.34
CA LEU A 178 -13.49 -4.97 5.02
C LEU A 178 -13.41 -3.80 4.03
N LEU A 179 -12.64 -3.94 2.94
CA LEU A 179 -12.58 -2.94 1.87
C LEU A 179 -13.96 -2.69 1.26
N SER A 180 -14.69 -3.76 0.96
CA SER A 180 -16.05 -3.68 0.43
C SER A 180 -16.97 -2.88 1.35
N LYS A 181 -17.02 -3.25 2.63
CA LYS A 181 -17.92 -2.67 3.63
C LYS A 181 -17.58 -1.23 4.00
N GLU A 182 -16.29 -0.96 4.24
CA GLU A 182 -15.87 0.36 4.77
C GLU A 182 -15.69 1.40 3.66
N ILE A 183 -15.35 1.00 2.44
CA ILE A 183 -15.02 1.92 1.36
C ILE A 183 -15.84 1.65 0.10
N TRP A 184 -15.73 0.46 -0.51
CA TRP A 184 -16.13 0.22 -1.89
C TRP A 184 -17.62 0.43 -2.14
N GLN A 185 -18.47 -0.16 -1.29
CA GLN A 185 -19.94 -0.02 -1.38
C GLN A 185 -20.41 1.42 -1.16
N LYS A 186 -19.69 2.20 -0.35
CA LYS A 186 -20.03 3.60 -0.04
C LYS A 186 -19.46 4.58 -1.07
N LEU A 187 -18.41 4.17 -1.77
CA LEU A 187 -17.70 5.00 -2.75
C LEU A 187 -18.49 5.16 -4.06
N GLY A 188 -19.46 4.26 -4.34
CA GLY A 188 -20.16 4.24 -5.61
C GLY A 188 -19.26 3.80 -6.75
N ALA A 189 -18.42 2.80 -6.50
CA ALA A 189 -17.55 2.22 -7.51
C ALA A 189 -18.36 1.66 -8.68
N GLU A 190 -17.85 1.82 -9.91
CA GLU A 190 -18.52 1.33 -11.13
C GLU A 190 -18.30 -0.15 -11.37
N ASN A 191 -17.19 -0.69 -10.84
CA ASN A 191 -16.78 -2.07 -11.07
C ASN A 191 -16.33 -2.72 -9.77
N ASP A 192 -16.40 -4.05 -9.72
CA ASP A 192 -15.81 -4.82 -8.64
C ASP A 192 -14.28 -4.69 -8.66
N ALA A 193 -13.69 -4.70 -7.47
CA ALA A 193 -12.26 -4.85 -7.27
C ALA A 193 -11.97 -6.22 -6.65
N TYR A 194 -10.77 -6.75 -6.86
CA TYR A 194 -10.36 -8.03 -6.29
C TYR A 194 -8.89 -8.02 -5.86
N PHE A 195 -8.56 -8.87 -4.89
CA PHE A 195 -7.19 -9.08 -4.46
C PHE A 195 -6.61 -10.36 -5.08
N MET A 196 -5.34 -10.31 -5.45
CA MET A 196 -4.56 -11.52 -5.57
C MET A 196 -4.41 -12.16 -4.19
N VAL A 197 -4.43 -13.49 -4.15
CA VAL A 197 -4.32 -14.25 -2.90
C VAL A 197 -3.21 -15.28 -2.98
N ASP A 198 -2.64 -15.65 -1.82
CA ASP A 198 -1.72 -16.79 -1.71
C ASP A 198 -2.47 -18.14 -1.72
N SER A 199 -1.73 -19.24 -1.53
CA SER A 199 -2.28 -20.60 -1.61
C SER A 199 -3.33 -20.96 -0.54
N ILE A 200 -3.46 -20.15 0.51
CA ILE A 200 -4.47 -20.31 1.56
C ILE A 200 -5.56 -19.23 1.53
N GLY A 201 -5.57 -18.39 0.48
CA GLY A 201 -6.58 -17.34 0.33
C GLY A 201 -6.27 -16.04 1.06
N THR A 202 -5.03 -15.81 1.54
CA THR A 202 -4.64 -14.55 2.14
C THR A 202 -4.49 -13.47 1.09
N SER A 203 -5.23 -12.37 1.22
CA SER A 203 -5.14 -11.22 0.31
C SER A 203 -3.77 -10.56 0.39
N SER A 204 -3.13 -10.30 -0.77
CA SER A 204 -1.87 -9.55 -0.83
C SER A 204 -2.11 -8.07 -0.55
N GLY A 205 -1.75 -7.62 0.64
CA GLY A 205 -1.80 -6.21 1.05
C GLY A 205 -0.65 -5.37 0.50
N GLY A 206 0.42 -6.02 0.06
CA GLY A 206 1.61 -5.37 -0.49
C GLY A 206 1.46 -4.89 -1.93
N GLY A 207 0.53 -5.48 -2.71
CA GLY A 207 0.44 -5.12 -4.14
C GLY A 207 -0.65 -5.82 -4.94
N GLY A 208 -1.56 -6.57 -4.29
CA GLY A 208 -2.47 -7.47 -4.99
C GLY A 208 -3.84 -6.92 -5.38
N LEU A 209 -4.18 -5.68 -5.05
CA LEU A 209 -5.45 -5.08 -5.44
C LEU A 209 -5.50 -4.82 -6.94
N ASN A 210 -6.61 -5.22 -7.56
CA ASN A 210 -6.94 -4.93 -8.95
C ASN A 210 -8.21 -4.09 -9.00
N THR A 211 -8.18 -2.98 -9.71
CA THR A 211 -9.29 -2.03 -9.80
C THR A 211 -9.24 -1.23 -11.10
N THR A 212 -10.36 -0.63 -11.50
CA THR A 212 -10.38 0.24 -12.66
C THR A 212 -9.78 1.62 -12.35
N LEU A 213 -9.30 2.31 -13.38
CA LEU A 213 -8.73 3.66 -13.24
C LEU A 213 -9.74 4.66 -12.65
N ARG A 214 -11.02 4.57 -13.06
CA ARG A 214 -12.08 5.45 -12.54
C ARG A 214 -12.36 5.22 -11.06
N ASP A 215 -12.35 3.96 -10.62
CA ASP A 215 -12.61 3.64 -9.21
C ASP A 215 -11.40 3.99 -8.33
N LEU A 216 -10.18 3.85 -8.86
CA LEU A 216 -8.98 4.37 -8.21
C LEU A 216 -9.04 5.90 -8.05
N ALA A 217 -9.51 6.62 -9.08
CA ALA A 217 -9.68 8.07 -9.04
C ALA A 217 -10.75 8.50 -8.01
N ARG A 218 -11.85 7.73 -7.85
CA ARG A 218 -12.85 7.96 -6.79
C ARG A 218 -12.24 7.83 -5.41
N PHE A 219 -11.43 6.81 -5.19
CA PHE A 219 -10.72 6.64 -3.93
C PHE A 219 -9.80 7.83 -3.63
N GLY A 220 -8.99 8.26 -4.59
CA GLY A 220 -8.13 9.44 -4.43
C GLY A 220 -8.93 10.72 -4.15
N GLU A 221 -10.04 10.95 -4.87
CA GLU A 221 -10.90 12.11 -4.66
C GLU A 221 -11.59 12.06 -3.29
N MET A 222 -11.99 10.89 -2.81
CA MET A 222 -12.51 10.70 -1.45
C MET A 222 -11.49 11.12 -0.39
N ILE A 223 -10.24 10.69 -0.52
CA ILE A 223 -9.17 11.09 0.43
C ILE A 223 -8.96 12.62 0.38
N ARG A 224 -8.85 13.20 -0.82
CA ARG A 224 -8.71 14.65 -1.01
C ARG A 224 -9.84 15.45 -0.35
N ASN A 225 -11.05 14.90 -0.33
CA ASN A 225 -12.24 15.51 0.28
C ASN A 225 -12.47 15.06 1.73
N LYS A 226 -11.41 14.72 2.47
CA LYS A 226 -11.49 14.35 3.89
C LYS A 226 -12.46 13.21 4.16
N GLY A 227 -12.40 12.20 3.31
CA GLY A 227 -13.22 10.98 3.41
C GLY A 227 -14.63 11.10 2.83
N LYS A 228 -14.96 12.19 2.13
CA LYS A 228 -16.28 12.40 1.51
C LYS A 228 -16.23 12.14 0.00
N PHE A 229 -17.28 11.50 -0.52
CA PHE A 229 -17.51 11.37 -1.96
C PHE A 229 -19.02 11.45 -2.25
N ASN A 230 -19.41 12.15 -3.33
CA ASN A 230 -20.81 12.35 -3.72
C ASN A 230 -21.75 12.77 -2.57
N GLY A 231 -21.26 13.66 -1.70
CA GLY A 231 -22.03 14.18 -0.55
C GLY A 231 -22.12 13.23 0.65
N GLN A 232 -21.58 12.00 0.55
CA GLN A 232 -21.54 11.05 1.66
C GLN A 232 -20.19 10.99 2.34
N GLN A 233 -20.18 10.80 3.66
CA GLN A 233 -18.99 10.46 4.41
C GLN A 233 -18.73 8.96 4.22
N VAL A 234 -17.78 8.61 3.37
CA VAL A 234 -17.39 7.20 3.05
C VAL A 234 -16.59 6.62 4.20
N ILE A 235 -15.54 7.33 4.64
CA ILE A 235 -14.71 6.95 5.79
C ILE A 235 -14.74 8.08 6.83
N PRO A 236 -14.46 7.81 8.11
CA PRO A 236 -14.36 8.85 9.14
C PRO A 236 -13.40 9.98 8.71
N GLU A 237 -13.80 11.25 8.90
CA GLU A 237 -12.95 12.39 8.56
C GLU A 237 -11.60 12.31 9.30
N ALA A 238 -11.60 11.86 10.56
CA ALA A 238 -10.37 11.65 11.32
C ALA A 238 -9.39 10.69 10.64
N ALA A 239 -9.88 9.62 10.02
CA ALA A 239 -9.05 8.68 9.29
C ALA A 239 -8.45 9.31 8.02
N ALA A 240 -9.25 10.08 7.26
CA ALA A 240 -8.77 10.78 6.07
C ALA A 240 -7.74 11.86 6.41
N LEU A 241 -7.94 12.59 7.51
CA LEU A 241 -6.99 13.59 8.00
C LEU A 241 -5.68 12.95 8.49
N GLU A 242 -5.77 11.80 9.16
CA GLU A 242 -4.58 11.08 9.62
C GLU A 242 -3.72 10.62 8.43
N VAL A 243 -4.30 9.98 7.41
CA VAL A 243 -3.52 9.58 6.23
C VAL A 243 -2.98 10.75 5.43
N ALA A 244 -3.60 11.93 5.50
CA ALA A 244 -3.15 13.15 4.81
C ALA A 244 -2.13 13.98 5.61
N LYS A 245 -1.88 13.65 6.87
CA LYS A 245 -1.06 14.44 7.80
C LYS A 245 0.41 14.51 7.42
N GLY A 246 0.92 13.50 6.71
CA GLY A 246 2.34 13.34 6.47
C GLY A 246 3.10 12.74 7.65
N GLY A 247 4.33 12.32 7.40
CA GLY A 247 5.19 11.64 8.35
C GLY A 247 6.38 12.45 8.83
N ASP A 248 7.26 11.78 9.56
CA ASP A 248 8.49 12.37 10.08
C ASP A 248 9.57 12.45 8.97
N LYS A 249 9.83 13.67 8.49
CA LYS A 249 10.88 13.95 7.49
C LYS A 249 12.28 13.56 7.95
N ALA A 250 12.56 13.67 9.25
CA ALA A 250 13.88 13.32 9.79
C ALA A 250 14.13 11.81 9.68
N LYS A 251 13.09 10.98 9.80
CA LYS A 251 13.18 9.54 9.56
C LYS A 251 13.26 9.20 8.06
N PHE A 252 12.65 10.03 7.20
CA PHE A 252 12.66 9.82 5.75
C PHE A 252 13.97 10.23 5.09
N ALA A 253 14.60 11.32 5.52
CA ALA A 253 15.78 11.90 4.89
C ALA A 253 16.97 10.91 4.73
N PRO A 254 17.28 10.03 5.71
CA PRO A 254 18.38 9.06 5.58
C PRO A 254 18.10 7.91 4.60
N ALA A 255 16.86 7.73 4.13
CA ALA A 255 16.46 6.60 3.28
C ALA A 255 17.03 6.63 1.85
N GLY A 256 17.72 7.71 1.48
CA GLY A 256 18.48 7.78 0.23
C GLY A 256 17.70 8.19 -1.03
N TYR A 257 16.45 8.62 -0.90
CA TYR A 257 15.63 9.11 -2.01
C TYR A 257 16.04 10.53 -2.44
N LYS A 258 17.16 10.64 -3.15
CA LYS A 258 17.75 11.93 -3.55
C LYS A 258 16.86 12.82 -4.43
N THR A 259 15.91 12.20 -5.15
CA THR A 259 14.96 12.88 -6.03
C THR A 259 13.70 13.35 -5.32
N LEU A 260 13.53 13.03 -4.02
CA LEU A 260 12.36 13.33 -3.21
C LEU A 260 12.74 14.16 -1.96
N PRO A 261 13.42 15.33 -2.12
CA PRO A 261 13.81 16.15 -0.97
C PRO A 261 12.55 16.70 -0.26
N GLY A 262 12.55 16.61 1.08
CA GLY A 262 11.44 17.13 1.89
C GLY A 262 10.20 16.24 1.95
N TRP A 263 10.22 15.09 1.31
CA TRP A 263 9.13 14.12 1.42
C TRP A 263 9.13 13.41 2.77
N SER A 264 7.99 12.77 3.06
CA SER A 264 7.81 11.91 4.23
C SER A 264 6.94 10.69 3.86
N TYR A 265 6.80 9.76 4.79
CA TYR A 265 5.95 8.58 4.64
C TYR A 265 5.15 8.34 5.91
N HIS A 266 3.83 8.14 5.78
CA HIS A 266 2.94 7.93 6.89
C HIS A 266 1.73 7.10 6.46
N ASP A 267 1.28 6.19 7.32
CA ASP A 267 0.08 5.38 7.08
C ASP A 267 0.03 4.71 5.69
N MET A 268 1.17 4.21 5.21
CA MET A 268 1.33 3.62 3.88
C MET A 268 1.12 4.60 2.72
N TRP A 269 1.27 5.90 2.95
CA TRP A 269 1.23 6.96 1.96
C TRP A 269 2.54 7.72 1.85
N TRP A 270 2.89 8.09 0.61
CA TRP A 270 3.96 9.02 0.32
C TRP A 270 3.43 10.44 0.39
N HIS A 271 4.14 11.32 1.08
CA HIS A 271 3.73 12.71 1.24
C HIS A 271 4.76 13.65 0.66
N THR A 272 4.31 14.55 -0.21
CA THR A 272 5.05 15.74 -0.61
C THR A 272 4.50 16.91 0.22
N GLU A 273 5.34 17.86 0.55
CA GLU A 273 4.86 19.06 1.22
C GLU A 273 4.91 20.24 0.24
N ASN A 274 4.31 20.08 -0.91
CA ASN A 274 4.01 21.21 -1.76
C ASN A 274 2.91 22.05 -1.09
N ALA A 275 3.08 23.39 -1.10
CA ALA A 275 2.18 24.31 -0.42
C ALA A 275 0.71 24.23 -0.89
N ASP A 276 0.48 23.56 -2.02
CA ASP A 276 -0.83 23.42 -2.66
C ASP A 276 -1.47 22.03 -2.44
N GLY A 277 -0.89 21.18 -1.59
CA GLY A 277 -1.41 19.85 -1.24
C GLY A 277 -0.80 18.73 -2.04
#